data_722ff1320009bc0638411075ace17658
#
_entry.id   722ff1320009bc0638411075ace17658
#
_cell.length_a   1.000
_cell.length_b   1.000
_cell.length_c   1.000
_cell.angle_alpha   90.00
_cell.angle_beta   90.00
_cell.angle_gamma   90.00
#
_symmetry.space_group_name_H-M   'P 1'
#
loop_
_entity.id
_entity.type
_entity.pdbx_description
1 polymer ?
#
loop_
_entity_poly.entity_id
_entity_poly.type
_entity_poly.pdbx_seq_one_letter_code
_entity_poly.pdbx_strand_id
1 'polypeptide(L)'
;MPDTITTEFLALRDRYIASCFTKLNPVQQQAVFTTEGPLLILAGAGSGKTTVLVNRIANIIRFGRAYGSKEVSRPVAQSDLEQLRTAIMCGQPVPQSLMPLMSVAPARPWNVLAITFTNKAAGELKERLKAMLGDTMGGDVFASTFHSACVRILRRDAERIGFPKSFTIYDSDDQQRVIKQIYKELMIDDKFLPVKSAISQISGYKDKLLSAKDVAAEAPRDTKAALISKIYTAYSNRLRTAGAMDFDDLIFHTVQMLKTDAEAREYYQQKFRYVVVDEYQDTSVAQFHLVRLLAGGSNNVCVVGDDDQSIYKFRGATIENILNFEKVFAGAKTIRLEQNYRSTSNILNAANSVIKNNNGRKGKTLWTQNGDGDKVHHYTAASEQDEASHVAEVIGQNLKNGASLKDHAVLYRMNAQSNPIETYFARAGIPYRIVGGQRFFDRKEVKDINSYMAVVVNPRDDVRLRRIINEPARKIGATTIDKIGELAAANGVPMMEIIREASSYPALGRAASALNAFYSMYRELCDLSVTLPLDEFAGEVIRKTGYEAMLKAQKEEGETRLENLGQLISSVKTYAEQNGEDATPVSYTHLRAHETVL
;
A
#
# COMPACT_ATOMS: atom_id res chain seq x y z
N MET A 1 -10.11 22.04 44.77
CA MET A 1 -9.46 20.72 44.81
C MET A 1 -10.52 19.70 44.42
N PRO A 2 -10.22 18.64 43.65
CA PRO A 2 -11.20 17.58 43.48
C PRO A 2 -11.54 17.00 44.84
N ASP A 3 -12.82 16.62 45.02
CA ASP A 3 -13.27 15.97 46.25
C ASP A 3 -12.62 14.60 46.43
N THR A 4 -12.68 14.01 47.60
CA THR A 4 -12.03 12.71 47.89
C THR A 4 -12.60 11.61 46.98
N ILE A 5 -13.88 11.65 46.63
CA ILE A 5 -14.55 10.68 45.76
C ILE A 5 -13.98 10.75 44.35
N THR A 6 -13.87 11.96 43.80
CA THR A 6 -13.27 12.17 42.45
C THR A 6 -11.81 11.73 42.40
N THR A 7 -11.03 12.02 43.43
CA THR A 7 -9.62 11.61 43.50
C THR A 7 -9.48 10.09 43.49
N GLU A 8 -10.28 9.40 44.28
CA GLU A 8 -10.28 7.94 44.33
C GLU A 8 -10.78 7.32 43.02
N PHE A 9 -11.85 7.89 42.43
CA PHE A 9 -12.32 7.44 41.11
C PHE A 9 -11.25 7.53 40.04
N LEU A 10 -10.50 8.63 39.97
CA LEU A 10 -9.42 8.82 38.99
C LEU A 10 -8.32 7.76 39.14
N ALA A 11 -7.94 7.45 40.38
CA ALA A 11 -6.95 6.40 40.63
C ALA A 11 -7.44 5.01 40.19
N LEU A 12 -8.71 4.71 40.45
CA LEU A 12 -9.35 3.46 40.02
C LEU A 12 -9.55 3.42 38.49
N ARG A 13 -9.88 4.56 37.87
CA ARG A 13 -9.97 4.68 36.41
C ARG A 13 -8.63 4.31 35.75
N ASP A 14 -7.53 4.86 36.21
CA ASP A 14 -6.21 4.56 35.69
C ASP A 14 -5.86 3.07 35.88
N ARG A 15 -6.21 2.51 37.06
CA ARG A 15 -6.02 1.08 37.33
C ARG A 15 -6.85 0.20 36.40
N TYR A 16 -8.11 0.56 36.15
CA TYR A 16 -8.97 -0.15 35.21
C TYR A 16 -8.41 -0.08 33.78
N ILE A 17 -8.06 1.12 33.31
CA ILE A 17 -7.49 1.29 31.97
C ILE A 17 -6.21 0.44 31.84
N ALA A 18 -5.31 0.47 32.83
CA ALA A 18 -4.10 -0.34 32.83
C ALA A 18 -4.42 -1.85 32.78
N SER A 19 -5.46 -2.29 33.47
CA SER A 19 -5.89 -3.70 33.49
C SER A 19 -6.39 -4.20 32.12
N CYS A 20 -6.84 -3.32 31.25
CA CYS A 20 -7.21 -3.68 29.87
C CYS A 20 -6.00 -4.04 28.99
N PHE A 21 -4.77 -3.73 29.41
CA PHE A 21 -3.54 -3.88 28.64
C PHE A 21 -2.45 -4.69 29.37
N THR A 22 -2.84 -5.62 30.24
CA THR A 22 -1.91 -6.42 31.08
C THR A 22 -0.97 -7.33 30.30
N LYS A 23 -1.30 -7.67 29.04
CA LYS A 23 -0.43 -8.47 28.17
C LYS A 23 0.80 -7.71 27.67
N LEU A 24 0.84 -6.39 27.87
CA LEU A 24 1.94 -5.52 27.47
C LEU A 24 2.94 -5.35 28.61
N ASN A 25 4.22 -5.29 28.27
CA ASN A 25 5.24 -4.92 29.24
C ASN A 25 5.14 -3.42 29.60
N PRO A 26 5.81 -2.95 30.69
CA PRO A 26 5.69 -1.56 31.13
C PRO A 26 6.03 -0.51 30.05
N VAL A 27 7.05 -0.77 29.21
CA VAL A 27 7.48 0.14 28.16
C VAL A 27 6.44 0.20 27.01
N GLN A 28 5.86 -0.95 26.67
CA GLN A 28 4.77 -1.03 25.70
C GLN A 28 3.51 -0.31 26.21
N GLN A 29 3.17 -0.47 27.51
CA GLN A 29 2.08 0.28 28.15
C GLN A 29 2.33 1.78 28.11
N GLN A 30 3.55 2.24 28.39
CA GLN A 30 3.91 3.65 28.27
C GLN A 30 3.63 4.19 26.86
N ALA A 31 3.98 3.41 25.81
CA ALA A 31 3.69 3.80 24.43
C ALA A 31 2.19 3.85 24.12
N VAL A 32 1.39 2.95 24.70
CA VAL A 32 -0.08 2.92 24.54
C VAL A 32 -0.75 4.11 25.24
N PHE A 33 -0.27 4.49 26.43
CA PHE A 33 -0.89 5.56 27.23
C PHE A 33 -0.38 6.97 26.88
N THR A 34 0.70 7.12 26.13
CA THR A 34 1.15 8.42 25.60
C THR A 34 0.31 8.79 24.38
N THR A 35 -0.94 9.23 24.55
CA THR A 35 -1.91 9.41 23.46
C THR A 35 -1.71 10.69 22.67
N GLU A 36 -1.29 11.78 23.30
CA GLU A 36 -1.20 13.11 22.70
C GLU A 36 0.21 13.51 22.33
N GLY A 37 0.31 14.30 21.26
CA GLY A 37 1.56 14.84 20.73
C GLY A 37 2.35 13.85 19.89
N PRO A 38 3.49 14.29 19.31
CA PRO A 38 4.31 13.44 18.46
C PRO A 38 5.02 12.36 19.27
N LEU A 39 4.95 11.12 18.77
CA LEU A 39 5.56 9.96 19.42
C LEU A 39 6.35 9.14 18.39
N LEU A 40 7.63 8.91 18.65
CA LEU A 40 8.44 7.92 17.96
C LEU A 40 8.55 6.67 18.84
N ILE A 41 8.11 5.54 18.32
CA ILE A 41 8.33 4.22 18.92
C ILE A 41 9.47 3.55 18.12
N LEU A 42 10.68 3.60 18.69
CA LEU A 42 11.84 2.95 18.11
C LEU A 42 11.86 1.49 18.57
N ALA A 43 11.45 0.59 17.68
CA ALA A 43 11.10 -0.78 18.04
C ALA A 43 11.91 -1.79 17.24
N GLY A 44 12.70 -2.60 17.91
CA GLY A 44 13.48 -3.65 17.26
C GLY A 44 12.63 -4.78 16.66
N ALA A 45 13.28 -5.65 15.87
CA ALA A 45 12.65 -6.84 15.34
C ALA A 45 12.02 -7.67 16.46
N GLY A 46 10.81 -8.18 16.29
CA GLY A 46 10.15 -9.05 17.25
C GLY A 46 9.78 -8.42 18.60
N SER A 47 9.82 -7.08 18.74
CA SER A 47 9.49 -6.35 19.98
C SER A 47 7.99 -6.07 20.15
N GLY A 48 7.15 -6.53 19.23
CA GLY A 48 5.69 -6.34 19.31
C GLY A 48 5.19 -5.01 18.75
N LYS A 49 5.86 -4.42 17.75
CA LYS A 49 5.47 -3.17 17.07
C LYS A 49 3.97 -3.09 16.78
N THR A 50 3.46 -4.04 16.00
CA THR A 50 2.03 -4.07 15.61
C THR A 50 1.11 -4.25 16.82
N THR A 51 1.52 -5.02 17.82
CA THR A 51 0.75 -5.19 19.06
C THR A 51 0.60 -3.85 19.79
N VAL A 52 1.67 -3.08 19.92
CA VAL A 52 1.61 -1.74 20.55
C VAL A 52 0.72 -0.80 19.74
N LEU A 53 0.83 -0.80 18.38
CA LEU A 53 -0.03 0.03 17.53
C LEU A 53 -1.52 -0.27 17.71
N VAL A 54 -1.90 -1.55 17.64
CA VAL A 54 -3.30 -1.98 17.82
C VAL A 54 -3.84 -1.55 19.18
N ASN A 55 -3.07 -1.82 20.25
CA ASN A 55 -3.48 -1.47 21.60
C ASN A 55 -3.56 0.06 21.80
N ARG A 56 -2.64 0.83 21.22
CA ARG A 56 -2.66 2.29 21.26
C ARG A 56 -3.90 2.85 20.55
N ILE A 57 -4.22 2.38 19.35
CA ILE A 57 -5.41 2.80 18.61
C ILE A 57 -6.67 2.46 19.41
N ALA A 58 -6.73 1.25 19.97
CA ALA A 58 -7.87 0.85 20.80
C ALA A 58 -8.00 1.71 22.06
N ASN A 59 -6.89 2.08 22.72
CA ASN A 59 -6.89 2.98 23.86
C ASN A 59 -7.42 4.37 23.48
N ILE A 60 -6.95 4.94 22.37
CA ILE A 60 -7.38 6.25 21.85
C ILE A 60 -8.88 6.27 21.55
N ILE A 61 -9.43 5.19 20.99
CA ILE A 61 -10.86 5.10 20.64
C ILE A 61 -11.73 4.86 21.89
N ARG A 62 -11.30 4.00 22.82
CA ARG A 62 -12.09 3.67 24.01
C ARG A 62 -12.03 4.74 25.08
N PHE A 63 -10.81 5.20 25.40
CA PHE A 63 -10.56 6.02 26.57
C PHE A 63 -9.99 7.41 26.24
N GLY A 64 -9.52 7.64 25.01
CA GLY A 64 -8.87 8.89 24.62
C GLY A 64 -7.64 9.17 25.47
N ARG A 65 -7.58 10.37 26.07
CA ARG A 65 -6.50 10.80 26.97
C ARG A 65 -6.81 10.65 28.46
N ALA A 66 -7.67 9.67 28.82
CA ALA A 66 -8.16 9.53 30.18
C ALA A 66 -7.08 9.06 31.16
N TYR A 67 -6.14 8.20 30.73
CA TYR A 67 -5.09 7.68 31.62
C TYR A 67 -4.17 8.82 32.12
N GLY A 68 -4.06 8.97 33.44
CA GLY A 68 -3.31 10.05 34.08
C GLY A 68 -3.96 11.43 34.00
N SER A 69 -5.14 11.58 33.39
CA SER A 69 -5.89 12.83 33.31
C SER A 69 -6.68 13.10 34.60
N LYS A 70 -6.79 14.37 34.97
CA LYS A 70 -7.67 14.81 36.07
C LYS A 70 -9.06 15.23 35.59
N GLU A 71 -9.32 15.17 34.29
CA GLU A 71 -10.59 15.57 33.70
C GLU A 71 -11.67 14.50 33.92
N VAL A 72 -12.88 14.97 34.20
CA VAL A 72 -14.13 14.17 34.26
C VAL A 72 -15.23 14.91 33.49
N SER A 73 -16.09 14.18 32.82
CA SER A 73 -17.17 14.75 32.00
C SER A 73 -18.34 15.31 32.84
N ARG A 74 -18.48 14.85 34.08
CA ARG A 74 -19.48 15.28 35.08
C ARG A 74 -18.97 15.01 36.50
N PRO A 75 -19.56 15.59 37.54
CA PRO A 75 -19.26 15.21 38.92
C PRO A 75 -19.42 13.70 39.15
N VAL A 76 -18.47 13.14 39.91
CA VAL A 76 -18.45 11.70 40.23
C VAL A 76 -19.33 11.45 41.45
N ALA A 77 -20.35 10.60 41.31
CA ALA A 77 -21.21 10.17 42.40
C ALA A 77 -20.60 8.96 43.14
N GLN A 78 -21.03 8.74 44.40
CA GLN A 78 -20.61 7.56 45.16
C GLN A 78 -20.96 6.24 44.45
N SER A 79 -22.13 6.20 43.79
CA SER A 79 -22.57 5.06 42.99
C SER A 79 -21.66 4.76 41.79
N ASP A 80 -21.04 5.79 41.15
CA ASP A 80 -20.10 5.62 40.07
C ASP A 80 -18.82 4.94 40.57
N LEU A 81 -18.34 5.38 41.73
CA LEU A 81 -17.15 4.81 42.38
C LEU A 81 -17.37 3.32 42.74
N GLU A 82 -18.53 2.98 43.28
CA GLU A 82 -18.88 1.60 43.64
C GLU A 82 -19.03 0.70 42.42
N GLN A 83 -19.64 1.19 41.34
CA GLN A 83 -19.70 0.46 40.07
C GLN A 83 -18.32 0.18 39.50
N LEU A 84 -17.39 1.16 39.52
CA LEU A 84 -16.04 0.98 39.04
C LEU A 84 -15.25 -0.01 39.91
N ARG A 85 -15.40 0.07 41.25
CA ARG A 85 -14.78 -0.91 42.15
C ARG A 85 -15.27 -2.33 41.87
N THR A 86 -16.58 -2.50 41.71
CA THR A 86 -17.19 -3.80 41.39
C THR A 86 -16.65 -4.36 40.06
N ALA A 87 -16.60 -3.53 39.00
CA ALA A 87 -16.06 -3.92 37.71
C ALA A 87 -14.61 -4.41 37.82
N ILE A 88 -13.77 -3.68 38.58
CA ILE A 88 -12.36 -4.07 38.81
C ILE A 88 -12.27 -5.37 39.62
N MET A 89 -13.02 -5.51 40.71
CA MET A 89 -13.00 -6.70 41.57
C MET A 89 -13.46 -7.95 40.84
N CYS A 90 -14.52 -7.84 40.05
CA CYS A 90 -15.10 -8.95 39.28
C CYS A 90 -14.42 -9.21 37.94
N GLY A 91 -13.45 -8.37 37.52
CA GLY A 91 -12.81 -8.48 36.20
C GLY A 91 -13.78 -8.29 35.04
N GLN A 92 -14.85 -7.53 35.23
CA GLN A 92 -15.90 -7.32 34.24
C GLN A 92 -15.75 -5.97 33.52
N PRO A 93 -16.29 -5.83 32.30
CA PRO A 93 -16.37 -4.55 31.63
C PRO A 93 -17.18 -3.55 32.47
N VAL A 94 -16.75 -2.28 32.47
CA VAL A 94 -17.52 -1.20 33.10
C VAL A 94 -18.86 -1.01 32.39
N PRO A 95 -19.94 -0.68 33.14
CA PRO A 95 -21.23 -0.37 32.54
C PRO A 95 -21.15 0.76 31.54
N GLN A 96 -21.98 0.71 30.48
CA GLN A 96 -22.02 1.74 29.43
C GLN A 96 -22.31 3.15 30.01
N SER A 97 -23.12 3.25 31.08
CA SER A 97 -23.40 4.49 31.79
C SER A 97 -22.16 5.17 32.39
N LEU A 98 -21.13 4.38 32.69
CA LEU A 98 -19.90 4.87 33.30
C LEU A 98 -18.86 5.34 32.25
N MET A 99 -19.00 4.91 30.98
CA MET A 99 -18.05 5.23 29.90
C MET A 99 -17.75 6.73 29.73
N PRO A 100 -18.71 7.68 29.88
CA PRO A 100 -18.42 9.11 29.84
C PRO A 100 -17.41 9.58 30.89
N LEU A 101 -17.37 8.93 32.07
CA LEU A 101 -16.39 9.23 33.13
C LEU A 101 -15.06 8.49 32.92
N MET A 102 -15.09 7.35 32.19
CA MET A 102 -13.93 6.53 31.90
C MET A 102 -13.11 7.05 30.71
N SER A 103 -13.65 7.97 29.92
CA SER A 103 -13.01 8.50 28.73
C SER A 103 -12.85 10.03 28.79
N VAL A 104 -11.76 10.52 28.16
CA VAL A 104 -11.51 11.95 27.98
C VAL A 104 -11.17 12.20 26.51
N ALA A 105 -12.04 12.93 25.83
CA ALA A 105 -11.92 13.25 24.41
C ALA A 105 -11.59 12.03 23.51
N PRO A 106 -12.32 10.90 23.62
CA PRO A 106 -12.03 9.71 22.83
C PRO A 106 -12.15 10.03 21.33
N ALA A 107 -11.32 9.40 20.51
CA ALA A 107 -11.42 9.56 19.08
C ALA A 107 -12.51 8.66 18.50
N ARG A 108 -13.21 9.16 17.50
CA ARG A 108 -14.06 8.30 16.68
C ARG A 108 -13.16 7.44 15.79
N PRO A 109 -13.51 6.19 15.47
CA PRO A 109 -12.66 5.30 14.66
C PRO A 109 -12.16 5.93 13.36
N TRP A 110 -13.02 6.63 12.62
CA TRP A 110 -12.66 7.32 11.37
C TRP A 110 -11.77 8.57 11.53
N ASN A 111 -11.51 9.01 12.79
CA ASN A 111 -10.53 10.07 13.06
C ASN A 111 -9.10 9.52 13.22
N VAL A 112 -8.90 8.20 13.13
CA VAL A 112 -7.61 7.55 13.20
C VAL A 112 -7.21 7.07 11.82
N LEU A 113 -6.13 7.64 11.27
CA LEU A 113 -5.46 7.18 10.05
C LEU A 113 -4.28 6.30 10.44
N ALA A 114 -4.33 5.02 10.11
CA ALA A 114 -3.27 4.06 10.36
C ALA A 114 -2.65 3.60 9.02
N ILE A 115 -1.39 3.96 8.78
CA ILE A 115 -0.70 3.70 7.53
C ILE A 115 0.32 2.58 7.71
N THR A 116 0.31 1.63 6.78
CA THR A 116 1.28 0.53 6.68
C THR A 116 1.90 0.49 5.27
N PHE A 117 2.93 -0.33 5.07
CA PHE A 117 3.59 -0.43 3.75
C PHE A 117 2.88 -1.39 2.80
N THR A 118 2.21 -2.42 3.31
CA THR A 118 1.58 -3.45 2.48
C THR A 118 0.10 -3.61 2.75
N ASN A 119 -0.69 -3.98 1.74
CA ASN A 119 -2.11 -4.26 1.90
C ASN A 119 -2.35 -5.42 2.87
N LYS A 120 -1.46 -6.42 2.89
CA LYS A 120 -1.51 -7.52 3.87
C LYS A 120 -1.38 -7.00 5.30
N ALA A 121 -0.41 -6.12 5.57
CA ALA A 121 -0.23 -5.53 6.90
C ALA A 121 -1.41 -4.63 7.30
N ALA A 122 -1.97 -3.87 6.35
CA ALA A 122 -3.17 -3.07 6.59
C ALA A 122 -4.40 -3.93 6.91
N GLY A 123 -4.58 -5.03 6.17
CA GLY A 123 -5.64 -6.01 6.44
C GLY A 123 -5.46 -6.69 7.81
N GLU A 124 -4.25 -7.13 8.14
CA GLU A 124 -3.95 -7.74 9.45
C GLU A 124 -4.18 -6.74 10.61
N LEU A 125 -3.79 -5.48 10.44
CA LEU A 125 -4.05 -4.43 11.41
C LEU A 125 -5.56 -4.24 11.62
N LYS A 126 -6.34 -4.20 10.54
CA LYS A 126 -7.79 -4.05 10.58
C LYS A 126 -8.47 -5.22 11.29
N GLU A 127 -8.09 -6.46 10.98
CA GLU A 127 -8.64 -7.66 11.64
C GLU A 127 -8.32 -7.68 13.15
N ARG A 128 -7.11 -7.30 13.54
CA ARG A 128 -6.73 -7.20 14.96
C ARG A 128 -7.52 -6.08 15.68
N LEU A 129 -7.80 -4.97 15.00
CA LEU A 129 -8.64 -3.90 15.54
C LEU A 129 -10.10 -4.34 15.69
N LYS A 130 -10.65 -5.07 14.73
CA LYS A 130 -11.99 -5.67 14.84
C LYS A 130 -12.09 -6.65 16.01
N ALA A 131 -11.11 -7.53 16.16
CA ALA A 131 -11.05 -8.47 17.29
C ALA A 131 -11.03 -7.74 18.65
N MET A 132 -10.45 -6.54 18.72
CA MET A 132 -10.31 -5.78 19.96
C MET A 132 -11.45 -4.79 20.24
N LEU A 133 -12.02 -4.18 19.21
CA LEU A 133 -13.01 -3.10 19.30
C LEU A 133 -14.43 -3.53 18.86
N GLY A 134 -14.56 -4.71 18.27
CA GLY A 134 -15.74 -5.17 17.56
C GLY A 134 -15.73 -4.76 16.08
N ASP A 135 -16.53 -5.46 15.27
CA ASP A 135 -16.52 -5.35 13.81
C ASP A 135 -16.76 -3.92 13.31
N THR A 136 -17.76 -3.23 13.87
CA THR A 136 -18.12 -1.87 13.47
C THR A 136 -16.98 -0.89 13.79
N MET A 137 -16.60 -0.75 15.06
CA MET A 137 -15.59 0.24 15.44
C MET A 137 -14.20 -0.08 14.87
N GLY A 138 -13.80 -1.36 14.85
CA GLY A 138 -12.54 -1.78 14.27
C GLY A 138 -12.52 -1.64 12.75
N GLY A 139 -13.66 -1.88 12.10
CA GLY A 139 -13.86 -1.72 10.65
C GLY A 139 -13.78 -0.27 10.16
N ASP A 140 -14.25 0.68 10.98
CA ASP A 140 -14.30 2.11 10.66
C ASP A 140 -12.94 2.83 10.82
N VAL A 141 -11.93 2.21 11.42
CA VAL A 141 -10.57 2.75 11.46
C VAL A 141 -10.00 2.80 10.05
N PHE A 142 -9.44 3.96 9.67
CA PHE A 142 -8.85 4.13 8.34
C PHE A 142 -7.47 3.48 8.26
N ALA A 143 -7.43 2.13 8.22
CA ALA A 143 -6.21 1.36 8.04
C ALA A 143 -5.95 1.10 6.56
N SER A 144 -4.79 1.56 6.03
CA SER A 144 -4.47 1.46 4.60
C SER A 144 -2.97 1.61 4.34
N THR A 145 -2.55 1.40 3.08
CA THR A 145 -1.21 1.80 2.61
C THR A 145 -1.17 3.30 2.28
N PHE A 146 0.04 3.88 2.14
CA PHE A 146 0.22 5.27 1.67
C PHE A 146 -0.55 5.53 0.38
N HIS A 147 -0.36 4.69 -0.62
CA HIS A 147 -1.01 4.83 -1.92
C HIS A 147 -2.53 4.72 -1.81
N SER A 148 -3.05 3.73 -1.08
CA SER A 148 -4.51 3.58 -0.88
C SER A 148 -5.14 4.78 -0.19
N ALA A 149 -4.44 5.37 0.79
CA ALA A 149 -4.88 6.61 1.42
C ALA A 149 -4.92 7.78 0.42
N CYS A 150 -3.87 7.93 -0.39
CA CYS A 150 -3.80 8.96 -1.43
C CYS A 150 -4.89 8.78 -2.49
N VAL A 151 -5.11 7.56 -2.96
CA VAL A 151 -6.20 7.28 -3.91
C VAL A 151 -7.55 7.72 -3.34
N ARG A 152 -7.86 7.39 -2.09
CA ARG A 152 -9.13 7.76 -1.46
C ARG A 152 -9.27 9.27 -1.29
N ILE A 153 -8.19 9.97 -0.98
CA ILE A 153 -8.13 11.44 -0.94
C ILE A 153 -8.38 12.01 -2.34
N LEU A 154 -7.64 11.55 -3.35
CA LEU A 154 -7.73 12.06 -4.72
C LEU A 154 -9.07 11.72 -5.39
N ARG A 155 -9.70 10.59 -5.08
CA ARG A 155 -11.06 10.27 -5.58
C ARG A 155 -12.10 11.31 -5.19
N ARG A 156 -11.92 11.93 -4.04
CA ARG A 156 -12.78 13.02 -3.60
C ARG A 156 -12.37 14.36 -4.23
N ASP A 157 -11.08 14.66 -4.26
CA ASP A 157 -10.59 16.04 -4.45
C ASP A 157 -9.67 16.23 -5.69
N ALA A 158 -9.50 15.23 -6.57
CA ALA A 158 -8.63 15.32 -7.76
C ALA A 158 -8.98 16.48 -8.70
N GLU A 159 -10.25 16.90 -8.77
CA GLU A 159 -10.69 18.04 -9.58
C GLU A 159 -10.01 19.35 -9.17
N ARG A 160 -9.63 19.50 -7.88
CA ARG A 160 -8.89 20.67 -7.37
C ARG A 160 -7.50 20.82 -7.99
N ILE A 161 -6.96 19.74 -8.55
CA ILE A 161 -5.66 19.71 -9.22
C ILE A 161 -5.75 19.41 -10.72
N GLY A 162 -6.98 19.46 -11.27
CA GLY A 162 -7.25 19.32 -12.70
C GLY A 162 -7.22 17.89 -13.23
N PHE A 163 -7.52 16.89 -12.39
CA PHE A 163 -7.74 15.51 -12.81
C PHE A 163 -9.19 15.11 -12.58
N PRO A 164 -9.76 14.22 -13.40
CA PRO A 164 -11.09 13.67 -13.15
C PRO A 164 -11.07 12.76 -11.91
N LYS A 165 -12.16 12.68 -11.17
CA LYS A 165 -12.28 11.72 -10.05
C LYS A 165 -12.13 10.27 -10.51
N SER A 166 -12.49 9.98 -11.77
CA SER A 166 -12.35 8.68 -12.42
C SER A 166 -10.95 8.44 -13.04
N PHE A 167 -9.90 9.18 -12.60
CA PHE A 167 -8.55 9.01 -13.16
C PHE A 167 -8.10 7.55 -13.16
N THR A 168 -7.33 7.15 -14.17
CA THR A 168 -6.74 5.80 -14.25
C THR A 168 -5.39 5.76 -13.55
N ILE A 169 -5.04 4.64 -12.93
CA ILE A 169 -3.72 4.43 -12.35
C ILE A 169 -2.90 3.55 -13.31
N TYR A 170 -1.77 4.07 -13.77
CA TYR A 170 -0.85 3.37 -14.67
C TYR A 170 0.13 2.52 -13.88
N ASP A 171 0.30 1.26 -14.33
CA ASP A 171 1.34 0.36 -13.84
C ASP A 171 2.69 0.60 -14.54
N SER A 172 3.71 -0.19 -14.19
CA SER A 172 5.04 -0.09 -14.78
C SER A 172 5.08 -0.39 -16.27
N ASP A 173 4.19 -1.25 -16.78
CA ASP A 173 4.11 -1.55 -18.22
C ASP A 173 3.46 -0.38 -18.98
N ASP A 174 2.43 0.22 -18.39
CA ASP A 174 1.77 1.41 -18.93
C ASP A 174 2.75 2.59 -18.98
N GLN A 175 3.51 2.82 -17.91
CA GLN A 175 4.59 3.82 -17.87
C GLN A 175 5.61 3.60 -19.00
N GLN A 176 6.10 2.36 -19.15
CA GLN A 176 7.06 2.04 -20.21
C GLN A 176 6.49 2.30 -21.60
N ARG A 177 5.22 1.99 -21.84
CA ARG A 177 4.55 2.24 -23.13
C ARG A 177 4.48 3.74 -23.44
N VAL A 178 4.09 4.55 -22.47
CA VAL A 178 4.06 6.01 -22.63
C VAL A 178 5.44 6.56 -22.93
N ILE A 179 6.45 6.17 -22.16
CA ILE A 179 7.84 6.64 -22.36
C ILE A 179 8.38 6.19 -23.72
N LYS A 180 8.14 4.95 -24.17
CA LYS A 180 8.53 4.49 -25.50
C LYS A 180 7.89 5.29 -26.64
N GLN A 181 6.65 5.74 -26.48
CA GLN A 181 6.00 6.62 -27.46
C GLN A 181 6.69 8.00 -27.48
N ILE A 182 6.99 8.57 -26.31
CA ILE A 182 7.74 9.83 -26.20
C ILE A 182 9.11 9.70 -26.84
N TYR A 183 9.81 8.57 -26.68
CA TYR A 183 11.09 8.31 -27.30
C TYR A 183 11.02 8.35 -28.84
N LYS A 184 9.99 7.73 -29.43
CA LYS A 184 9.78 7.78 -30.88
C LYS A 184 9.57 9.23 -31.39
N GLU A 185 8.78 10.02 -30.70
CA GLU A 185 8.49 11.42 -31.08
C GLU A 185 9.69 12.36 -30.91
N LEU A 186 10.45 12.17 -29.84
CA LEU A 186 11.64 12.96 -29.57
C LEU A 186 12.90 12.39 -30.25
N MET A 187 12.75 11.31 -31.05
CA MET A 187 13.84 10.61 -31.73
C MET A 187 14.99 10.23 -30.77
N ILE A 188 14.65 9.69 -29.60
CA ILE A 188 15.62 9.30 -28.58
C ILE A 188 16.04 7.84 -28.81
N ASP A 189 17.35 7.60 -28.84
CA ASP A 189 17.92 6.25 -28.86
C ASP A 189 17.86 5.63 -27.44
N ASP A 190 17.19 4.50 -27.32
CA ASP A 190 17.07 3.75 -26.05
C ASP A 190 18.39 3.13 -25.57
N LYS A 191 19.39 2.98 -26.45
CA LYS A 191 20.75 2.59 -26.09
C LYS A 191 21.50 3.72 -25.38
N PHE A 192 21.26 4.98 -25.77
CA PHE A 192 21.86 6.15 -25.12
C PHE A 192 21.23 6.42 -23.74
N LEU A 193 19.92 6.32 -23.66
CA LEU A 193 19.16 6.49 -22.41
C LEU A 193 18.13 5.35 -22.31
N PRO A 194 18.39 4.29 -21.56
CA PRO A 194 17.43 3.20 -21.39
C PRO A 194 16.11 3.68 -20.76
N VAL A 195 14.97 3.22 -21.30
CA VAL A 195 13.62 3.58 -20.85
C VAL A 195 13.46 3.43 -19.33
N LYS A 196 13.97 2.32 -18.76
CA LYS A 196 13.91 2.07 -17.31
C LYS A 196 14.70 3.12 -16.51
N SER A 197 15.80 3.64 -17.06
CA SER A 197 16.60 4.68 -16.41
C SER A 197 15.85 6.01 -16.36
N ALA A 198 15.16 6.38 -17.44
CA ALA A 198 14.33 7.59 -17.47
C ALA A 198 13.18 7.48 -16.45
N ILE A 199 12.48 6.36 -16.41
CA ILE A 199 11.40 6.11 -15.42
C ILE A 199 11.94 6.25 -14.00
N SER A 200 13.06 5.59 -13.68
CA SER A 200 13.67 5.65 -12.35
C SER A 200 14.07 7.07 -11.93
N GLN A 201 14.56 7.89 -12.86
CA GLN A 201 14.92 9.27 -12.55
C GLN A 201 13.66 10.15 -12.36
N ILE A 202 12.63 9.97 -13.18
CA ILE A 202 11.33 10.67 -13.00
C ILE A 202 10.72 10.30 -11.65
N SER A 203 10.71 9.02 -11.28
CA SER A 203 10.28 8.54 -9.96
C SER A 203 11.07 9.22 -8.84
N GLY A 204 12.40 9.30 -8.96
CA GLY A 204 13.26 9.99 -8.00
C GLY A 204 12.98 11.51 -7.88
N TYR A 205 12.57 12.18 -8.96
CA TYR A 205 12.12 13.57 -8.90
C TYR A 205 10.78 13.70 -8.15
N LYS A 206 9.82 12.84 -8.45
CA LYS A 206 8.52 12.83 -7.76
C LYS A 206 8.66 12.52 -6.28
N ASP A 207 9.52 11.59 -5.90
CA ASP A 207 9.85 11.28 -4.49
C ASP A 207 10.43 12.48 -3.74
N LYS A 208 11.18 13.33 -4.44
CA LYS A 208 11.72 14.59 -3.90
C LYS A 208 10.73 15.76 -4.02
N LEU A 209 9.51 15.50 -4.49
CA LEU A 209 8.47 16.51 -4.74
C LEU A 209 8.86 17.57 -5.78
N LEU A 210 9.73 17.23 -6.72
CA LEU A 210 10.11 18.08 -7.85
C LEU A 210 9.17 17.82 -9.03
N SER A 211 8.44 18.83 -9.46
CA SER A 211 7.60 18.76 -10.64
C SER A 211 8.42 18.82 -11.93
N ALA A 212 7.82 18.45 -13.06
CA ALA A 212 8.46 18.62 -14.37
C ALA A 212 8.87 20.09 -14.64
N LYS A 213 8.11 21.07 -14.12
CA LYS A 213 8.44 22.50 -14.22
C LYS A 213 9.66 22.86 -13.37
N ASP A 214 9.76 22.30 -12.15
CA ASP A 214 10.91 22.56 -11.26
C ASP A 214 12.19 22.04 -11.89
N VAL A 215 12.16 20.79 -12.40
CA VAL A 215 13.31 20.17 -13.08
C VAL A 215 13.69 20.93 -14.35
N ALA A 216 12.73 21.45 -15.11
CA ALA A 216 12.99 22.25 -16.30
C ALA A 216 13.60 23.63 -15.94
N ALA A 217 13.17 24.23 -14.84
CA ALA A 217 13.66 25.52 -14.38
C ALA A 217 15.13 25.48 -13.90
N GLU A 218 15.59 24.34 -13.36
CA GLU A 218 17.00 24.16 -12.97
C GLU A 218 17.97 24.15 -14.17
N ALA A 219 17.45 24.12 -15.41
CA ALA A 219 18.21 24.14 -16.67
C ALA A 219 19.45 23.22 -16.64
N PRO A 220 19.26 21.90 -16.63
CA PRO A 220 20.36 20.95 -16.48
C PRO A 220 21.44 21.14 -17.56
N ARG A 221 22.70 21.27 -17.14
CA ARG A 221 23.84 21.44 -18.06
C ARG A 221 24.24 20.12 -18.74
N ASP A 222 23.96 19.00 -18.08
CA ASP A 222 24.22 17.66 -18.63
C ASP A 222 23.18 17.28 -19.68
N THR A 223 23.62 16.76 -20.83
CA THR A 223 22.77 16.40 -21.96
C THR A 223 21.71 15.35 -21.57
N LYS A 224 22.06 14.35 -20.73
CA LYS A 224 21.11 13.34 -20.27
C LYS A 224 20.07 13.93 -19.34
N ALA A 225 20.48 14.78 -18.40
CA ALA A 225 19.56 15.44 -17.47
C ALA A 225 18.58 16.38 -18.20
N ALA A 226 19.06 17.13 -19.21
CA ALA A 226 18.22 17.96 -20.06
C ALA A 226 17.21 17.12 -20.86
N LEU A 227 17.63 15.96 -21.36
CA LEU A 227 16.75 15.05 -22.08
C LEU A 227 15.69 14.45 -21.16
N ILE A 228 16.06 14.05 -19.95
CA ILE A 228 15.11 13.53 -18.95
C ILE A 228 14.09 14.61 -18.54
N SER A 229 14.50 15.85 -18.40
CA SER A 229 13.59 16.99 -18.17
C SER A 229 12.53 17.12 -19.26
N LYS A 230 12.93 17.00 -20.54
CA LYS A 230 12.00 17.01 -21.68
C LYS A 230 11.05 15.81 -21.64
N ILE A 231 11.59 14.59 -21.38
CA ILE A 231 10.79 13.39 -21.25
C ILE A 231 9.78 13.52 -20.10
N TYR A 232 10.22 14.01 -18.94
CA TYR A 232 9.35 14.20 -17.78
C TYR A 232 8.21 15.18 -18.07
N THR A 233 8.51 16.29 -18.76
CA THR A 233 7.49 17.25 -19.18
C THR A 233 6.47 16.63 -20.13
N ALA A 234 6.93 15.91 -21.16
CA ALA A 234 6.06 15.22 -22.10
C ALA A 234 5.24 14.12 -21.42
N TYR A 235 5.85 13.36 -20.52
CA TYR A 235 5.21 12.30 -19.73
C TYR A 235 4.08 12.85 -18.84
N SER A 236 4.37 13.89 -18.06
CA SER A 236 3.38 14.51 -17.17
C SER A 236 2.18 15.09 -17.95
N ASN A 237 2.44 15.71 -19.12
CA ASN A 237 1.38 16.22 -19.97
C ASN A 237 0.50 15.09 -20.51
N ARG A 238 1.09 13.96 -20.92
CA ARG A 238 0.32 12.82 -21.42
C ARG A 238 -0.56 12.19 -20.35
N LEU A 239 -0.03 11.99 -19.16
CA LEU A 239 -0.82 11.48 -18.05
C LEU A 239 -2.01 12.40 -17.75
N ARG A 240 -1.77 13.70 -17.73
CA ARG A 240 -2.82 14.69 -17.50
C ARG A 240 -3.89 14.65 -18.60
N THR A 241 -3.50 14.58 -19.88
CA THR A 241 -4.43 14.48 -21.01
C THR A 241 -5.24 13.18 -20.97
N ALA A 242 -4.60 12.08 -20.59
CA ALA A 242 -5.24 10.77 -20.44
C ALA A 242 -6.14 10.68 -19.18
N GLY A 243 -6.13 11.69 -18.30
CA GLY A 243 -6.78 11.60 -17.00
C GLY A 243 -6.21 10.43 -16.20
N ALA A 244 -4.88 10.25 -16.23
CA ALA A 244 -4.19 9.15 -15.59
C ALA A 244 -3.13 9.66 -14.63
N MET A 245 -2.79 8.84 -13.63
CA MET A 245 -1.69 9.03 -12.68
C MET A 245 -0.90 7.73 -12.58
N ASP A 246 0.41 7.80 -12.41
CA ASP A 246 1.19 6.65 -11.99
C ASP A 246 1.23 6.55 -10.45
N PHE A 247 1.91 5.53 -9.93
CA PHE A 247 1.98 5.31 -8.48
C PHE A 247 2.65 6.47 -7.74
N ASP A 248 3.73 7.02 -8.30
CA ASP A 248 4.43 8.15 -7.69
C ASP A 248 3.56 9.41 -7.71
N ASP A 249 2.75 9.59 -8.76
CA ASP A 249 1.80 10.70 -8.88
C ASP A 249 0.75 10.70 -7.77
N LEU A 250 0.33 9.53 -7.29
CA LEU A 250 -0.68 9.45 -6.22
C LEU A 250 -0.21 10.19 -4.96
N ILE A 251 1.03 9.95 -4.54
CA ILE A 251 1.60 10.62 -3.37
C ILE A 251 1.98 12.05 -3.73
N PHE A 252 2.66 12.25 -4.85
CA PHE A 252 3.10 13.56 -5.33
C PHE A 252 1.95 14.55 -5.42
N HIS A 253 0.88 14.21 -6.14
CA HIS A 253 -0.28 15.08 -6.33
C HIS A 253 -1.08 15.29 -5.05
N THR A 254 -1.21 14.27 -4.18
CA THR A 254 -1.84 14.47 -2.86
C THR A 254 -1.06 15.48 -2.02
N VAL A 255 0.26 15.37 -1.98
CA VAL A 255 1.12 16.34 -1.25
C VAL A 255 1.01 17.72 -1.85
N GLN A 256 1.05 17.86 -3.19
CA GLN A 256 0.91 19.16 -3.85
C GLN A 256 -0.45 19.80 -3.55
N MET A 257 -1.54 19.04 -3.65
CA MET A 257 -2.88 19.51 -3.31
C MET A 257 -2.95 20.02 -1.87
N LEU A 258 -2.49 19.23 -0.90
CA LEU A 258 -2.50 19.61 0.51
C LEU A 258 -1.58 20.80 0.83
N LYS A 259 -0.54 21.05 0.02
CA LYS A 259 0.32 22.25 0.15
C LYS A 259 -0.38 23.51 -0.36
N THR A 260 -1.07 23.41 -1.49
CA THR A 260 -1.60 24.58 -2.23
C THR A 260 -3.05 24.91 -1.89
N ASP A 261 -3.87 23.92 -1.50
CA ASP A 261 -5.27 24.09 -1.17
C ASP A 261 -5.46 24.00 0.36
N ALA A 262 -5.70 25.17 0.98
CA ALA A 262 -5.88 25.26 2.44
C ALA A 262 -7.17 24.55 2.91
N GLU A 263 -8.27 24.66 2.15
CA GLU A 263 -9.56 24.05 2.49
C GLU A 263 -9.46 22.52 2.51
N ALA A 264 -8.85 21.93 1.47
CA ALA A 264 -8.61 20.49 1.43
C ALA A 264 -7.72 20.04 2.59
N ARG A 265 -6.63 20.77 2.86
CA ARG A 265 -5.72 20.48 3.97
C ARG A 265 -6.43 20.51 5.32
N GLU A 266 -7.17 21.57 5.63
CA GLU A 266 -7.90 21.72 6.89
C GLU A 266 -8.95 20.61 7.08
N TYR A 267 -9.69 20.26 6.02
CA TYR A 267 -10.64 19.16 6.06
C TYR A 267 -9.96 17.85 6.49
N TYR A 268 -8.83 17.48 5.88
CA TYR A 268 -8.15 16.23 6.23
C TYR A 268 -7.47 16.28 7.59
N GLN A 269 -6.99 17.43 8.03
CA GLN A 269 -6.45 17.65 9.38
C GLN A 269 -7.53 17.51 10.47
N GLN A 270 -8.73 17.98 10.20
CA GLN A 270 -9.88 17.80 11.12
C GLN A 270 -10.37 16.35 11.13
N LYS A 271 -10.38 15.71 9.95
CA LYS A 271 -10.78 14.32 9.80
C LYS A 271 -9.81 13.37 10.51
N PHE A 272 -8.52 13.51 10.27
CA PHE A 272 -7.48 12.64 10.81
C PHE A 272 -6.81 13.27 12.04
N ARG A 273 -7.50 13.19 13.19
CA ARG A 273 -6.98 13.70 14.46
C ARG A 273 -5.77 12.94 14.97
N TYR A 274 -5.61 11.68 14.57
CA TYR A 274 -4.49 10.81 14.92
C TYR A 274 -3.95 10.17 13.65
N VAL A 275 -2.67 10.36 13.40
CA VAL A 275 -1.94 9.75 12.28
C VAL A 275 -0.94 8.77 12.84
N VAL A 276 -1.07 7.49 12.46
CA VAL A 276 -0.21 6.41 12.94
C VAL A 276 0.47 5.77 11.74
N VAL A 277 1.80 5.63 11.77
CA VAL A 277 2.58 5.09 10.65
C VAL A 277 3.46 3.95 11.14
N ASP A 278 3.31 2.77 10.54
CA ASP A 278 4.19 1.60 10.76
C ASP A 278 5.35 1.59 9.76
N GLU A 279 6.42 0.91 10.10
CA GLU A 279 7.67 0.76 9.32
C GLU A 279 8.24 2.11 8.81
N TYR A 280 8.22 3.13 9.66
CA TYR A 280 8.52 4.52 9.28
C TYR A 280 9.94 4.73 8.73
N GLN A 281 10.89 3.84 9.02
CA GLN A 281 12.26 3.86 8.47
C GLN A 281 12.30 3.69 6.94
N ASP A 282 11.25 3.13 6.35
CA ASP A 282 11.17 2.86 4.91
C ASP A 282 10.40 3.95 4.14
N THR A 283 10.09 5.08 4.78
CA THR A 283 9.36 6.19 4.14
C THR A 283 10.26 7.02 3.21
N SER A 284 9.70 7.44 2.07
CA SER A 284 10.30 8.42 1.16
C SER A 284 10.09 9.87 1.65
N VAL A 285 10.77 10.83 1.01
CA VAL A 285 10.59 12.27 1.31
C VAL A 285 9.15 12.71 1.05
N ALA A 286 8.53 12.24 -0.04
CA ALA A 286 7.13 12.56 -0.35
C ALA A 286 6.17 12.02 0.70
N GLN A 287 6.36 10.78 1.15
CA GLN A 287 5.56 10.17 2.22
C GLN A 287 5.72 10.90 3.55
N PHE A 288 6.94 11.30 3.90
CA PHE A 288 7.20 12.14 5.07
C PHE A 288 6.40 13.45 5.02
N HIS A 289 6.44 14.16 3.88
CA HIS A 289 5.67 15.40 3.73
C HIS A 289 4.16 15.18 3.81
N LEU A 290 3.66 14.06 3.28
CA LEU A 290 2.25 13.68 3.41
C LEU A 290 1.85 13.52 4.88
N VAL A 291 2.61 12.74 5.65
CA VAL A 291 2.39 12.54 7.10
C VAL A 291 2.38 13.88 7.84
N ARG A 292 3.38 14.74 7.57
CA ARG A 292 3.50 16.05 8.21
C ARG A 292 2.31 16.97 7.90
N LEU A 293 1.82 16.97 6.66
CA LEU A 293 0.67 17.78 6.26
C LEU A 293 -0.63 17.29 6.90
N LEU A 294 -0.84 15.99 6.94
CA LEU A 294 -2.05 15.41 7.56
C LEU A 294 -2.07 15.56 9.08
N ALA A 295 -0.92 15.42 9.74
CA ALA A 295 -0.82 15.55 11.20
C ALA A 295 -0.83 17.02 11.69
N GLY A 296 -0.67 18.00 10.80
CA GLY A 296 -0.45 19.41 11.16
C GLY A 296 -1.55 20.09 11.95
N GLY A 297 -2.78 19.57 11.93
CA GLY A 297 -3.91 20.15 12.67
C GLY A 297 -3.89 19.83 14.16
N SER A 298 -3.61 18.59 14.53
CA SER A 298 -3.62 18.11 15.93
C SER A 298 -2.24 17.85 16.51
N ASN A 299 -1.23 17.71 15.65
CA ASN A 299 0.12 17.27 15.98
C ASN A 299 0.19 15.88 16.65
N ASN A 300 -0.89 15.08 16.55
CA ASN A 300 -0.98 13.73 17.10
C ASN A 300 -0.48 12.71 16.08
N VAL A 301 0.82 12.65 15.91
CA VAL A 301 1.49 11.71 15.01
C VAL A 301 2.26 10.67 15.83
N CYS A 302 1.99 9.40 15.56
CA CYS A 302 2.74 8.29 16.14
C CYS A 302 3.40 7.50 15.03
N VAL A 303 4.72 7.43 15.03
CA VAL A 303 5.46 6.63 14.07
C VAL A 303 6.16 5.47 14.78
N VAL A 304 6.11 4.29 14.17
CA VAL A 304 6.80 3.09 14.65
C VAL A 304 7.77 2.65 13.58
N GLY A 305 8.98 2.33 13.98
CA GLY A 305 9.98 1.88 13.02
C GLY A 305 11.21 1.30 13.69
N ASP A 306 12.02 0.69 12.87
CA ASP A 306 13.29 0.06 13.23
C ASP A 306 14.38 0.61 12.31
N ASP A 307 15.18 1.55 12.82
CA ASP A 307 16.29 2.15 12.06
C ASP A 307 17.32 1.12 11.58
N ASP A 308 17.43 -0.04 12.25
CA ASP A 308 18.29 -1.14 11.83
C ASP A 308 17.73 -1.96 10.66
N GLN A 309 16.45 -1.79 10.32
CA GLN A 309 15.76 -2.48 9.22
C GLN A 309 15.50 -1.57 8.00
N SER A 310 16.12 -0.41 7.89
CA SER A 310 15.99 0.47 6.73
C SER A 310 16.72 -0.10 5.52
N ILE A 311 16.05 -0.94 4.74
CA ILE A 311 16.62 -1.67 3.59
C ILE A 311 16.03 -1.27 2.24
N TYR A 312 15.10 -0.30 2.18
CA TYR A 312 14.43 0.15 0.96
C TYR A 312 14.96 1.46 0.37
N LYS A 313 16.23 1.81 0.67
CA LYS A 313 16.88 3.01 0.08
C LYS A 313 16.84 3.02 -1.45
N PHE A 314 16.96 1.85 -2.09
CA PHE A 314 16.88 1.70 -3.55
C PHE A 314 15.47 1.97 -4.13
N ARG A 315 14.44 2.12 -3.27
CA ARG A 315 13.07 2.53 -3.61
C ARG A 315 12.73 3.94 -3.13
N GLY A 316 13.72 4.79 -2.89
CA GLY A 316 13.51 6.17 -2.46
C GLY A 316 13.34 6.36 -0.95
N ALA A 317 13.37 5.30 -0.13
CA ALA A 317 13.33 5.42 1.32
C ALA A 317 14.54 6.18 1.85
N THR A 318 14.33 7.00 2.87
CA THR A 318 15.40 7.71 3.56
C THR A 318 15.32 7.51 5.07
N ILE A 319 16.39 6.99 5.64
CA ILE A 319 16.52 6.80 7.10
C ILE A 319 16.47 8.13 7.87
N GLU A 320 16.79 9.24 7.20
CA GLU A 320 16.77 10.57 7.80
C GLU A 320 15.41 10.94 8.39
N ASN A 321 14.32 10.40 7.84
CA ASN A 321 12.96 10.65 8.33
C ASN A 321 12.81 10.17 9.79
N ILE A 322 13.29 8.97 10.12
CA ILE A 322 13.22 8.43 11.49
C ILE A 322 14.30 9.03 12.39
N LEU A 323 15.51 9.26 11.85
CA LEU A 323 16.61 9.83 12.63
C LEU A 323 16.34 11.27 13.08
N ASN A 324 15.69 12.08 12.22
CA ASN A 324 15.41 13.48 12.48
C ASN A 324 13.99 13.75 13.00
N PHE A 325 13.21 12.72 13.36
CA PHE A 325 11.82 12.87 13.78
C PHE A 325 11.65 13.92 14.88
N GLU A 326 12.47 13.86 15.93
CA GLU A 326 12.42 14.78 17.08
C GLU A 326 12.76 16.23 16.71
N LYS A 327 13.59 16.43 15.67
CA LYS A 327 13.92 17.77 15.17
C LYS A 327 12.78 18.40 14.37
N VAL A 328 11.99 17.55 13.69
CA VAL A 328 10.90 18.00 12.82
C VAL A 328 9.60 18.22 13.60
N PHE A 329 9.31 17.31 14.53
CA PHE A 329 8.11 17.37 15.34
C PHE A 329 8.45 17.87 16.75
N ALA A 330 8.19 19.16 16.97
CA ALA A 330 8.47 19.80 18.26
C ALA A 330 7.71 19.11 19.41
N GLY A 331 8.41 18.83 20.50
CA GLY A 331 7.85 18.14 21.67
C GLY A 331 7.74 16.62 21.50
N ALA A 332 8.33 16.05 20.46
CA ALA A 332 8.30 14.62 20.24
C ALA A 332 8.93 13.83 21.38
N LYS A 333 8.25 12.74 21.75
CA LYS A 333 8.77 11.75 22.71
C LYS A 333 9.28 10.53 21.95
N THR A 334 10.34 9.92 22.46
CA THR A 334 10.88 8.66 21.91
C THR A 334 10.80 7.56 22.97
N ILE A 335 10.17 6.44 22.60
CA ILE A 335 10.08 5.24 23.43
C ILE A 335 10.77 4.10 22.69
N ARG A 336 11.68 3.36 23.38
CA ARG A 336 12.43 2.25 22.80
C ARG A 336 11.87 0.91 23.25
N LEU A 337 11.49 0.05 22.27
CA LEU A 337 11.07 -1.33 22.53
C LEU A 337 12.23 -2.28 22.20
N GLU A 338 12.96 -2.70 23.22
CA GLU A 338 14.17 -3.49 23.09
C GLU A 338 13.97 -4.98 23.45
N GLN A 339 12.90 -5.30 24.20
CA GLN A 339 12.58 -6.69 24.51
C GLN A 339 12.02 -7.41 23.28
N ASN A 340 12.71 -8.46 22.86
CA ASN A 340 12.31 -9.32 21.75
C ASN A 340 11.54 -10.55 22.28
N TYR A 341 10.40 -10.86 21.64
CA TYR A 341 9.54 -11.99 21.98
C TYR A 341 9.56 -13.11 20.93
N ARG A 342 10.35 -12.91 19.86
CA ARG A 342 10.39 -13.83 18.69
C ARG A 342 11.54 -14.81 18.77
N SER A 343 12.73 -14.35 19.12
CA SER A 343 14.00 -15.04 18.97
C SER A 343 14.63 -15.41 20.31
N THR A 344 15.52 -16.40 20.28
CA THR A 344 16.38 -16.78 21.41
C THR A 344 17.63 -15.91 21.50
N SER A 345 18.35 -15.96 22.62
CA SER A 345 19.52 -15.14 22.90
C SER A 345 20.64 -15.33 21.87
N ASN A 346 20.90 -16.57 21.42
CA ASN A 346 21.96 -16.85 20.43
C ASN A 346 21.69 -16.14 19.10
N ILE A 347 20.45 -16.13 18.64
CA ILE A 347 20.05 -15.40 17.41
C ILE A 347 20.23 -13.90 17.59
N LEU A 348 19.78 -13.36 18.73
CA LEU A 348 19.89 -11.91 18.99
C LEU A 348 21.33 -11.45 19.17
N ASN A 349 22.18 -12.26 19.80
CA ASN A 349 23.61 -11.96 19.95
C ASN A 349 24.32 -11.89 18.61
N ALA A 350 24.02 -12.83 17.70
CA ALA A 350 24.53 -12.80 16.33
C ALA A 350 24.05 -11.55 15.59
N ALA A 351 22.73 -11.25 15.64
CA ALA A 351 22.15 -10.07 15.01
C ALA A 351 22.72 -8.75 15.57
N ASN A 352 22.82 -8.62 16.90
CA ASN A 352 23.41 -7.46 17.55
C ASN A 352 24.89 -7.26 17.16
N SER A 353 25.63 -8.36 16.97
CA SER A 353 27.04 -8.30 16.54
C SER A 353 27.19 -7.80 15.11
N VAL A 354 26.32 -8.23 14.20
CA VAL A 354 26.31 -7.77 12.81
C VAL A 354 25.93 -6.31 12.73
N ILE A 355 24.86 -5.90 13.41
CA ILE A 355 24.31 -4.54 13.28
C ILE A 355 25.20 -3.45 13.92
N LYS A 356 26.11 -3.80 14.80
CA LYS A 356 27.13 -2.88 15.36
C LYS A 356 28.02 -2.25 14.29
N ASN A 357 28.16 -2.90 13.12
CA ASN A 357 28.93 -2.37 12.01
C ASN A 357 28.23 -1.22 11.26
N ASN A 358 26.94 -1.01 11.50
CA ASN A 358 26.19 0.08 10.88
C ASN A 358 26.39 1.38 11.65
N ASN A 359 26.80 2.43 10.93
CA ASN A 359 26.91 3.80 11.44
C ASN A 359 25.61 4.57 11.15
N GLY A 360 25.33 5.61 11.95
CA GLY A 360 24.17 6.49 11.70
C GLY A 360 22.85 5.92 12.18
N ARG A 361 22.85 5.17 13.28
CA ARG A 361 21.66 4.61 13.96
C ARG A 361 21.38 5.33 15.28
N LYS A 362 20.12 5.30 15.75
CA LYS A 362 19.74 5.84 17.07
C LYS A 362 20.21 4.95 18.22
N GLY A 363 20.64 3.74 17.94
CA GLY A 363 21.18 2.77 18.89
C GLY A 363 20.12 2.14 19.77
N LYS A 364 20.03 0.82 19.72
CA LYS A 364 19.28 -0.06 20.62
C LYS A 364 19.98 -1.40 20.70
N THR A 365 19.71 -2.16 21.75
CA THR A 365 20.24 -3.52 21.92
C THR A 365 19.09 -4.45 22.24
N LEU A 366 18.83 -5.41 21.36
CA LEU A 366 17.75 -6.36 21.56
C LEU A 366 18.16 -7.41 22.59
N TRP A 367 17.25 -7.72 23.50
CA TRP A 367 17.38 -8.77 24.50
C TRP A 367 16.08 -9.59 24.60
N THR A 368 16.15 -10.79 25.15
CA THR A 368 15.01 -11.70 25.27
C THR A 368 15.03 -12.49 26.57
N GLN A 369 13.86 -13.01 26.95
CA GLN A 369 13.67 -13.98 28.03
C GLN A 369 13.46 -15.40 27.50
N ASN A 370 13.55 -15.64 26.19
CA ASN A 370 13.30 -16.93 25.56
C ASN A 370 14.44 -17.96 25.74
N GLY A 371 15.41 -17.70 26.62
CA GLY A 371 16.57 -18.57 26.80
C GLY A 371 17.59 -18.47 25.65
N ASP A 372 18.60 -19.35 25.69
CA ASP A 372 19.71 -19.28 24.73
C ASP A 372 19.33 -19.85 23.35
N GLY A 373 18.57 -20.93 23.32
CA GLY A 373 18.21 -21.63 22.08
C GLY A 373 19.40 -22.31 21.40
N ASP A 374 19.18 -22.79 20.19
CA ASP A 374 20.23 -23.41 19.38
C ASP A 374 21.27 -22.40 18.91
N LYS A 375 22.49 -22.87 18.67
CA LYS A 375 23.56 -22.05 18.10
C LYS A 375 23.27 -21.74 16.62
N VAL A 376 23.73 -20.57 16.17
CA VAL A 376 23.72 -20.21 14.74
C VAL A 376 24.82 -21.03 14.05
N HIS A 377 24.44 -21.78 13.02
CA HIS A 377 25.36 -22.55 12.20
C HIS A 377 25.77 -21.76 10.96
N HIS A 378 27.06 -21.85 10.61
CA HIS A 378 27.61 -21.27 9.40
C HIS A 378 28.17 -22.39 8.52
N TYR A 379 27.76 -22.40 7.25
CA TYR A 379 28.26 -23.34 6.25
C TYR A 379 28.83 -22.57 5.06
N THR A 380 30.02 -22.92 4.61
CA THR A 380 30.63 -22.34 3.42
C THR A 380 30.61 -23.39 2.31
N ALA A 381 29.72 -23.21 1.37
CA ALA A 381 29.58 -24.08 0.22
C ALA A 381 30.70 -23.87 -0.80
N ALA A 382 31.11 -24.96 -1.47
CA ALA A 382 32.08 -24.91 -2.56
C ALA A 382 31.44 -24.48 -3.89
N SER A 383 30.13 -24.62 -4.05
CA SER A 383 29.35 -24.25 -5.23
C SER A 383 27.88 -24.01 -4.88
N GLU A 384 27.13 -23.43 -5.82
CA GLU A 384 25.67 -23.25 -5.68
C GLU A 384 24.91 -24.60 -5.52
N GLN A 385 25.43 -25.66 -6.14
CA GLN A 385 24.86 -27.01 -6.02
C GLN A 385 25.14 -27.60 -4.64
N ASP A 386 26.32 -27.37 -4.10
CA ASP A 386 26.69 -27.79 -2.74
C ASP A 386 25.86 -27.05 -1.69
N GLU A 387 25.64 -25.74 -1.86
CA GLU A 387 24.74 -24.95 -1.03
C GLU A 387 23.32 -25.55 -1.03
N ALA A 388 22.76 -25.83 -2.21
CA ALA A 388 21.42 -26.37 -2.37
C ALA A 388 21.29 -27.78 -1.79
N SER A 389 22.32 -28.62 -1.95
CA SER A 389 22.38 -29.97 -1.35
C SER A 389 22.36 -29.88 0.17
N HIS A 390 23.22 -29.03 0.74
CA HIS A 390 23.31 -28.84 2.18
C HIS A 390 21.97 -28.38 2.79
N VAL A 391 21.30 -27.40 2.14
CA VAL A 391 19.98 -26.94 2.60
C VAL A 391 18.96 -28.08 2.60
N ALA A 392 18.92 -28.89 1.53
CA ALA A 392 18.02 -30.04 1.45
C ALA A 392 18.33 -31.10 2.51
N GLU A 393 19.60 -31.38 2.79
CA GLU A 393 20.03 -32.32 3.81
C GLU A 393 19.63 -31.86 5.22
N VAL A 394 19.84 -30.59 5.55
CA VAL A 394 19.43 -30.02 6.85
C VAL A 394 17.93 -30.13 7.06
N ILE A 395 17.13 -29.79 6.03
CA ILE A 395 15.68 -29.95 6.07
C ILE A 395 15.32 -31.43 6.30
N GLY A 396 15.94 -32.35 5.54
CA GLY A 396 15.72 -33.80 5.67
C GLY A 396 16.05 -34.33 7.07
N GLN A 397 17.11 -33.84 7.69
CA GLN A 397 17.48 -34.19 9.08
C GLN A 397 16.47 -33.67 10.08
N ASN A 398 16.04 -32.40 9.93
CA ASN A 398 15.05 -31.81 10.82
C ASN A 398 13.70 -32.52 10.74
N LEU A 399 13.28 -32.97 9.55
CA LEU A 399 12.05 -33.77 9.38
C LEU A 399 12.15 -35.11 10.10
N LYS A 400 13.30 -35.79 10.03
CA LYS A 400 13.55 -37.06 10.78
C LYS A 400 13.50 -36.82 12.29
N ASN A 401 13.86 -35.62 12.74
CA ASN A 401 13.82 -35.21 14.15
C ASN A 401 12.45 -34.67 14.59
N GLY A 402 11.41 -34.80 13.73
CA GLY A 402 10.02 -34.44 14.06
C GLY A 402 9.61 -33.01 13.71
N ALA A 403 10.45 -32.24 13.05
CA ALA A 403 10.05 -30.92 12.51
C ALA A 403 9.09 -31.09 11.32
N SER A 404 8.31 -30.05 11.02
CA SER A 404 7.38 -30.01 9.89
C SER A 404 7.98 -29.15 8.77
N LEU A 405 7.62 -29.41 7.50
CA LEU A 405 8.06 -28.58 6.37
C LEU A 405 7.71 -27.10 6.53
N LYS A 406 6.55 -26.82 7.12
CA LYS A 406 6.10 -25.43 7.42
C LYS A 406 6.99 -24.66 8.40
N ASP A 407 7.87 -25.36 9.12
CA ASP A 407 8.77 -24.75 10.10
C ASP A 407 10.09 -24.27 9.44
N HIS A 408 10.24 -24.50 8.12
CA HIS A 408 11.43 -24.15 7.36
C HIS A 408 11.14 -23.01 6.39
N ALA A 409 12.10 -22.08 6.26
CA ALA A 409 12.11 -21.05 5.24
C ALA A 409 13.53 -20.86 4.70
N VAL A 410 13.67 -20.76 3.40
CA VAL A 410 14.94 -20.44 2.73
C VAL A 410 14.87 -19.02 2.21
N LEU A 411 15.79 -18.17 2.64
CA LEU A 411 15.86 -16.75 2.25
C LEU A 411 17.09 -16.55 1.35
N TYR A 412 16.91 -15.83 0.27
CA TYR A 412 17.99 -15.50 -0.68
C TYR A 412 17.89 -14.05 -1.14
N ARG A 413 19.01 -13.49 -1.61
CA ARG A 413 19.09 -12.07 -2.02
C ARG A 413 18.57 -11.84 -3.44
N MET A 414 18.79 -12.77 -4.36
CA MET A 414 18.42 -12.66 -5.77
C MET A 414 17.56 -13.86 -6.18
N ASN A 415 16.53 -13.61 -7.01
CA ASN A 415 15.64 -14.67 -7.49
C ASN A 415 16.38 -15.81 -8.23
N ALA A 416 17.49 -15.50 -8.92
CA ALA A 416 18.27 -16.53 -9.59
C ALA A 416 18.84 -17.61 -8.65
N GLN A 417 19.04 -17.28 -7.37
CA GLN A 417 19.55 -18.22 -6.36
C GLN A 417 18.53 -19.30 -6.00
N SER A 418 17.25 -19.14 -6.32
CA SER A 418 16.24 -20.19 -6.10
C SER A 418 16.44 -21.40 -7.04
N ASN A 419 16.93 -21.22 -8.26
CA ASN A 419 16.97 -22.26 -9.28
C ASN A 419 17.74 -23.54 -8.85
N PRO A 420 18.98 -23.46 -8.30
CA PRO A 420 19.67 -24.65 -7.79
C PRO A 420 18.89 -25.31 -6.65
N ILE A 421 18.33 -24.51 -5.73
CA ILE A 421 17.57 -24.99 -4.56
C ILE A 421 16.30 -25.72 -5.01
N GLU A 422 15.53 -25.15 -5.95
CA GLU A 422 14.35 -25.77 -6.54
C GLU A 422 14.67 -27.11 -7.22
N THR A 423 15.78 -27.15 -7.97
CA THR A 423 16.24 -28.37 -8.64
C THR A 423 16.54 -29.47 -7.63
N TYR A 424 17.21 -29.16 -6.53
CA TYR A 424 17.50 -30.10 -5.47
C TYR A 424 16.26 -30.55 -4.69
N PHE A 425 15.36 -29.63 -4.38
CA PHE A 425 14.10 -29.94 -3.70
C PHE A 425 13.23 -30.87 -4.54
N ALA A 426 13.13 -30.63 -5.85
CA ALA A 426 12.41 -31.51 -6.77
C ALA A 426 13.01 -32.91 -6.80
N ARG A 427 14.34 -33.05 -6.85
CA ARG A 427 15.04 -34.33 -6.81
C ARG A 427 14.88 -35.06 -5.47
N ALA A 428 14.89 -34.32 -4.37
CA ALA A 428 14.73 -34.87 -3.02
C ALA A 428 13.26 -35.11 -2.62
N GLY A 429 12.30 -34.79 -3.49
CA GLY A 429 10.87 -34.90 -3.19
C GLY A 429 10.39 -33.96 -2.08
N ILE A 430 11.08 -32.83 -1.87
CA ILE A 430 10.73 -31.84 -0.85
C ILE A 430 9.70 -30.87 -1.45
N PRO A 431 8.44 -30.85 -0.99
CA PRO A 431 7.45 -29.87 -1.43
C PRO A 431 7.85 -28.47 -0.97
N TYR A 432 7.74 -27.49 -1.86
CA TYR A 432 8.05 -26.09 -1.56
C TYR A 432 7.08 -25.12 -2.22
N ARG A 433 7.07 -23.88 -1.77
CA ARG A 433 6.37 -22.76 -2.38
C ARG A 433 7.30 -21.56 -2.49
N ILE A 434 7.41 -21.00 -3.70
CA ILE A 434 8.13 -19.74 -3.90
C ILE A 434 7.21 -18.57 -3.52
N VAL A 435 7.71 -17.70 -2.68
CA VAL A 435 7.05 -16.45 -2.32
C VAL A 435 7.69 -15.31 -3.13
N GLY A 436 6.89 -14.58 -3.91
CA GLY A 436 7.39 -13.50 -4.78
C GLY A 436 7.63 -13.90 -6.24
N GLY A 437 7.10 -15.06 -6.70
CA GLY A 437 7.07 -15.43 -8.12
C GLY A 437 6.19 -14.51 -8.98
N GLN A 438 6.02 -14.83 -10.28
CA GLN A 438 5.20 -14.03 -11.20
C GLN A 438 3.79 -13.81 -10.61
N ARG A 439 3.44 -12.54 -10.41
CA ARG A 439 2.19 -12.16 -9.73
C ARG A 439 1.00 -12.48 -10.62
N PHE A 440 -0.09 -12.90 -10.00
CA PHE A 440 -1.36 -13.21 -10.68
C PHE A 440 -1.84 -12.06 -11.59
N PHE A 441 -1.74 -10.82 -11.10
CA PHE A 441 -2.19 -9.64 -11.84
C PHE A 441 -1.23 -9.18 -12.96
N ASP A 442 -0.02 -9.72 -13.03
CA ASP A 442 0.92 -9.47 -14.12
C ASP A 442 0.68 -10.39 -15.33
N ARG A 443 -0.19 -11.39 -15.18
CA ARG A 443 -0.56 -12.30 -16.28
C ARG A 443 -1.28 -11.55 -17.39
N LYS A 444 -0.95 -11.90 -18.64
CA LYS A 444 -1.45 -11.19 -19.84
C LYS A 444 -2.97 -11.10 -19.86
N GLU A 445 -3.65 -12.23 -19.68
CA GLU A 445 -5.11 -12.33 -19.73
C GLU A 445 -5.79 -11.48 -18.66
N VAL A 446 -5.22 -11.45 -17.45
CA VAL A 446 -5.73 -10.64 -16.35
C VAL A 446 -5.58 -9.14 -16.63
N LYS A 447 -4.39 -8.73 -17.15
CA LYS A 447 -4.14 -7.34 -17.55
C LYS A 447 -5.04 -6.90 -18.71
N ASP A 448 -5.33 -7.78 -19.66
CA ASP A 448 -6.16 -7.47 -20.81
C ASP A 448 -7.61 -7.22 -20.36
N ILE A 449 -8.20 -8.08 -19.53
CA ILE A 449 -9.55 -7.90 -19.00
C ILE A 449 -9.66 -6.65 -18.13
N ASN A 450 -8.69 -6.42 -17.23
CA ASN A 450 -8.64 -5.20 -16.44
C ASN A 450 -8.52 -3.93 -17.32
N SER A 451 -7.82 -4.02 -18.46
CA SER A 451 -7.73 -2.89 -19.40
C SER A 451 -9.07 -2.62 -20.10
N TYR A 452 -9.86 -3.64 -20.43
CA TYR A 452 -11.22 -3.46 -20.91
C TYR A 452 -12.09 -2.73 -19.89
N MET A 453 -12.10 -3.21 -18.66
CA MET A 453 -12.86 -2.58 -17.57
C MET A 453 -12.43 -1.12 -17.36
N ALA A 454 -11.14 -0.84 -17.42
CA ALA A 454 -10.60 0.51 -17.24
C ALA A 454 -11.00 1.46 -18.40
N VAL A 455 -10.99 0.99 -19.65
CA VAL A 455 -11.41 1.80 -20.82
C VAL A 455 -12.92 2.11 -20.78
N VAL A 456 -13.74 1.20 -20.24
CA VAL A 456 -15.17 1.46 -20.01
C VAL A 456 -15.35 2.62 -19.01
N VAL A 457 -14.54 2.67 -17.98
CA VAL A 457 -14.56 3.72 -16.94
C VAL A 457 -13.95 5.04 -17.44
N ASN A 458 -12.83 4.95 -18.15
CA ASN A 458 -12.09 6.10 -18.66
C ASN A 458 -11.80 5.95 -20.17
N PRO A 459 -12.66 6.45 -21.05
CA PRO A 459 -12.47 6.36 -22.50
C PRO A 459 -11.31 7.22 -23.04
N ARG A 460 -10.67 8.04 -22.19
CA ARG A 460 -9.49 8.85 -22.54
C ARG A 460 -8.18 8.08 -22.37
N ASP A 461 -8.24 6.85 -21.87
CA ASP A 461 -7.07 6.00 -21.66
C ASP A 461 -6.62 5.31 -22.95
N ASP A 462 -5.97 6.08 -23.82
CA ASP A 462 -5.46 5.60 -25.10
C ASP A 462 -4.40 4.49 -24.94
N VAL A 463 -3.70 4.40 -23.82
CA VAL A 463 -2.68 3.38 -23.56
C VAL A 463 -3.32 2.00 -23.39
N ARG A 464 -4.37 1.93 -22.57
CA ARG A 464 -5.12 0.68 -22.37
C ARG A 464 -6.01 0.36 -23.59
N LEU A 465 -6.53 1.37 -24.25
CA LEU A 465 -7.26 1.17 -25.50
C LEU A 465 -6.37 0.52 -26.58
N ARG A 466 -5.14 1.00 -26.78
CA ARG A 466 -4.15 0.39 -27.70
C ARG A 466 -3.83 -1.07 -27.35
N ARG A 467 -3.89 -1.43 -26.06
CA ARG A 467 -3.65 -2.79 -25.60
C ARG A 467 -4.74 -3.75 -26.03
N ILE A 468 -6.01 -3.32 -25.98
CA ILE A 468 -7.20 -4.19 -26.12
C ILE A 468 -7.87 -4.12 -27.47
N ILE A 469 -7.67 -3.07 -28.25
CA ILE A 469 -8.44 -2.82 -29.48
C ILE A 469 -8.35 -3.98 -30.49
N ASN A 470 -7.22 -4.69 -30.52
CA ASN A 470 -7.01 -5.86 -31.37
C ASN A 470 -6.67 -7.15 -30.56
N GLU A 471 -7.05 -7.22 -29.31
CA GLU A 471 -6.89 -8.38 -28.44
C GLU A 471 -8.24 -8.73 -27.78
N PRO A 472 -8.96 -9.76 -28.23
CA PRO A 472 -8.72 -10.70 -29.34
C PRO A 472 -8.60 -10.04 -30.72
N ALA A 473 -7.98 -10.77 -31.67
CA ALA A 473 -7.74 -10.24 -33.01
C ALA A 473 -9.03 -9.81 -33.73
N ARG A 474 -9.09 -8.54 -34.15
CA ARG A 474 -10.26 -7.90 -34.82
C ARG A 474 -9.92 -7.33 -36.20
N LYS A 475 -8.77 -7.73 -36.76
CA LYS A 475 -8.26 -7.19 -38.04
C LYS A 475 -7.94 -5.67 -37.97
N ILE A 476 -7.69 -5.15 -36.75
CA ILE A 476 -7.26 -3.78 -36.53
C ILE A 476 -5.73 -3.80 -36.30
N GLY A 477 -4.97 -3.68 -37.39
CA GLY A 477 -3.52 -3.78 -37.34
C GLY A 477 -2.83 -2.54 -36.72
N ALA A 478 -1.54 -2.69 -36.37
CA ALA A 478 -0.72 -1.64 -35.76
C ALA A 478 -0.76 -0.31 -36.55
N THR A 479 -0.66 -0.39 -37.88
CA THR A 479 -0.76 0.80 -38.76
C THR A 479 -2.08 1.54 -38.65
N THR A 480 -3.18 0.83 -38.43
CA THR A 480 -4.49 1.45 -38.22
C THR A 480 -4.54 2.14 -36.86
N ILE A 481 -4.01 1.48 -35.81
CA ILE A 481 -3.92 2.02 -34.46
C ILE A 481 -3.08 3.29 -34.43
N ASP A 482 -1.95 3.31 -35.13
CA ASP A 482 -1.10 4.50 -35.22
C ASP A 482 -1.81 5.64 -35.93
N LYS A 483 -2.53 5.38 -37.05
CA LYS A 483 -3.34 6.39 -37.74
C LYS A 483 -4.44 6.96 -36.86
N ILE A 484 -5.13 6.13 -36.06
CA ILE A 484 -6.12 6.62 -35.08
C ILE A 484 -5.44 7.55 -34.06
N GLY A 485 -4.24 7.20 -33.58
CA GLY A 485 -3.46 8.04 -32.67
C GLY A 485 -3.05 9.38 -33.28
N GLU A 486 -2.62 9.38 -34.55
CA GLU A 486 -2.26 10.61 -35.30
C GLU A 486 -3.50 11.52 -35.46
N LEU A 487 -4.64 10.95 -35.84
CA LEU A 487 -5.89 11.69 -35.97
C LEU A 487 -6.38 12.24 -34.63
N ALA A 488 -6.27 11.44 -33.57
CA ALA A 488 -6.61 11.87 -32.21
C ALA A 488 -5.74 13.06 -31.76
N ALA A 489 -4.43 12.99 -31.99
CA ALA A 489 -3.50 14.06 -31.68
C ALA A 489 -3.77 15.32 -32.51
N ALA A 490 -4.04 15.19 -33.82
CA ALA A 490 -4.33 16.31 -34.70
C ALA A 490 -5.62 17.05 -34.34
N ASN A 491 -6.63 16.33 -33.83
CA ASN A 491 -7.92 16.90 -33.42
C ASN A 491 -7.99 17.25 -31.92
N GLY A 492 -6.98 16.92 -31.13
CA GLY A 492 -6.96 17.17 -29.69
C GLY A 492 -8.01 16.38 -28.90
N VAL A 493 -8.39 15.19 -29.39
CA VAL A 493 -9.42 14.31 -28.80
C VAL A 493 -8.84 12.92 -28.48
N PRO A 494 -9.47 12.15 -27.58
CA PRO A 494 -9.08 10.77 -27.32
C PRO A 494 -9.27 9.87 -28.54
N MET A 495 -8.50 8.78 -28.63
CA MET A 495 -8.61 7.80 -29.72
C MET A 495 -10.04 7.19 -29.82
N MET A 496 -10.76 7.04 -28.72
CA MET A 496 -12.11 6.50 -28.70
C MET A 496 -13.09 7.38 -29.49
N GLU A 497 -12.91 8.70 -29.51
CA GLU A 497 -13.71 9.64 -30.30
C GLU A 497 -13.47 9.44 -31.80
N ILE A 498 -12.22 9.24 -32.20
CA ILE A 498 -11.88 8.92 -33.61
C ILE A 498 -12.49 7.57 -34.00
N ILE A 499 -12.51 6.58 -33.11
CA ILE A 499 -13.13 5.27 -33.36
C ILE A 499 -14.63 5.41 -33.50
N ARG A 500 -15.28 6.23 -32.68
CA ARG A 500 -16.73 6.52 -32.77
C ARG A 500 -17.11 7.04 -34.17
N GLU A 501 -16.27 7.89 -34.72
CA GLU A 501 -16.48 8.55 -36.00
C GLU A 501 -15.65 7.94 -37.14
N ALA A 502 -15.21 6.68 -36.99
CA ALA A 502 -14.26 6.04 -37.91
C ALA A 502 -14.70 6.11 -39.39
N SER A 503 -16.01 6.06 -39.68
CA SER A 503 -16.56 6.15 -41.02
C SER A 503 -16.38 7.54 -41.66
N SER A 504 -16.16 8.59 -40.86
CA SER A 504 -15.97 9.96 -41.33
C SER A 504 -14.54 10.24 -41.76
N TYR A 505 -13.61 9.33 -41.45
CA TYR A 505 -12.18 9.50 -41.76
C TYR A 505 -11.76 8.62 -42.94
N PRO A 506 -11.52 9.17 -44.15
CA PRO A 506 -11.12 8.38 -45.33
C PRO A 506 -9.86 7.52 -45.08
N ALA A 507 -8.94 7.97 -44.24
CA ALA A 507 -7.72 7.25 -43.88
C ALA A 507 -7.98 5.93 -43.14
N LEU A 508 -9.18 5.77 -42.53
CA LEU A 508 -9.61 4.58 -41.78
C LEU A 508 -10.57 3.69 -42.55
N GLY A 509 -10.96 4.06 -43.79
CA GLY A 509 -12.04 3.41 -44.53
C GLY A 509 -11.98 1.89 -44.61
N ARG A 510 -10.79 1.29 -44.80
CA ARG A 510 -10.60 -0.18 -44.79
C ARG A 510 -10.86 -0.84 -43.43
N ALA A 511 -10.66 -0.12 -42.35
CA ALA A 511 -10.81 -0.60 -40.98
C ALA A 511 -12.14 -0.12 -40.35
N ALA A 512 -12.89 0.77 -40.99
CA ALA A 512 -14.05 1.42 -40.41
C ALA A 512 -15.11 0.42 -39.89
N SER A 513 -15.38 -0.66 -40.63
CA SER A 513 -16.32 -1.70 -40.19
C SER A 513 -15.86 -2.40 -38.90
N ALA A 514 -14.57 -2.74 -38.78
CA ALA A 514 -14.03 -3.37 -37.59
C ALA A 514 -13.98 -2.40 -36.39
N LEU A 515 -13.70 -1.11 -36.64
CA LEU A 515 -13.72 -0.07 -35.62
C LEU A 515 -15.14 0.21 -35.12
N ASN A 516 -16.13 0.26 -36.02
CA ASN A 516 -17.53 0.43 -35.65
C ASN A 516 -18.02 -0.78 -34.81
N ALA A 517 -17.64 -2.00 -35.18
CA ALA A 517 -17.99 -3.20 -34.43
C ALA A 517 -17.35 -3.16 -33.01
N PHE A 518 -16.08 -2.73 -32.92
CA PHE A 518 -15.42 -2.52 -31.63
C PHE A 518 -16.14 -1.45 -30.80
N TYR A 519 -16.53 -0.32 -31.39
CA TYR A 519 -17.23 0.73 -30.69
C TYR A 519 -18.61 0.28 -30.20
N SER A 520 -19.36 -0.50 -31.02
CA SER A 520 -20.65 -1.06 -30.61
C SER A 520 -20.51 -1.99 -29.39
N MET A 521 -19.51 -2.88 -29.40
CA MET A 521 -19.19 -3.75 -28.28
C MET A 521 -18.79 -2.91 -27.03
N TYR A 522 -17.99 -1.87 -27.20
CA TYR A 522 -17.60 -0.97 -26.11
C TYR A 522 -18.83 -0.28 -25.49
N ARG A 523 -19.76 0.20 -26.31
CA ARG A 523 -21.03 0.82 -25.85
C ARG A 523 -21.85 -0.17 -25.03
N GLU A 524 -22.00 -1.41 -25.51
CA GLU A 524 -22.68 -2.46 -24.77
C GLU A 524 -22.03 -2.72 -23.40
N LEU A 525 -20.70 -2.74 -23.32
CA LEU A 525 -19.99 -2.88 -22.05
C LEU A 525 -20.21 -1.68 -21.10
N CYS A 526 -20.32 -0.45 -21.65
CA CYS A 526 -20.66 0.72 -20.83
C CYS A 526 -22.06 0.58 -20.21
N ASP A 527 -23.04 0.13 -20.97
CA ASP A 527 -24.41 -0.07 -20.48
C ASP A 527 -24.46 -1.17 -19.40
N LEU A 528 -23.73 -2.28 -19.60
CA LEU A 528 -23.62 -3.37 -18.64
C LEU A 528 -22.89 -2.95 -17.35
N SER A 529 -21.92 -2.06 -17.43
CA SER A 529 -21.16 -1.60 -16.26
C SER A 529 -21.99 -0.82 -15.24
N VAL A 530 -23.14 -0.30 -15.66
CA VAL A 530 -24.07 0.45 -14.81
C VAL A 530 -25.20 -0.46 -14.28
N THR A 531 -25.51 -1.55 -14.99
CA THR A 531 -26.68 -2.38 -14.71
C THR A 531 -26.35 -3.67 -13.95
N LEU A 532 -25.14 -4.19 -14.09
CA LEU A 532 -24.73 -5.46 -13.48
C LEU A 532 -23.87 -5.27 -12.22
N PRO A 533 -23.96 -6.23 -11.26
CA PRO A 533 -22.96 -6.35 -10.22
C PRO A 533 -21.55 -6.50 -10.80
N LEU A 534 -20.54 -6.06 -10.06
CA LEU A 534 -19.17 -5.93 -10.54
C LEU A 534 -18.55 -7.25 -11.03
N ASP A 535 -18.81 -8.35 -10.35
CA ASP A 535 -18.35 -9.69 -10.72
C ASP A 535 -19.05 -10.23 -11.97
N GLU A 536 -20.36 -10.00 -12.09
CA GLU A 536 -21.12 -10.33 -13.30
C GLU A 536 -20.66 -9.49 -14.50
N PHE A 537 -20.42 -8.19 -14.28
CA PHE A 537 -19.84 -7.31 -15.30
C PHE A 537 -18.47 -7.82 -15.78
N ALA A 538 -17.58 -8.22 -14.88
CA ALA A 538 -16.29 -8.80 -15.25
C ALA A 538 -16.44 -10.08 -16.10
N GLY A 539 -17.40 -10.94 -15.77
CA GLY A 539 -17.76 -12.13 -16.56
C GLY A 539 -18.27 -11.76 -17.97
N GLU A 540 -19.13 -10.75 -18.07
CA GLU A 540 -19.65 -10.27 -19.37
C GLU A 540 -18.55 -9.62 -20.22
N VAL A 541 -17.60 -8.91 -19.62
CA VAL A 541 -16.41 -8.40 -20.33
C VAL A 541 -15.66 -9.56 -20.99
N ILE A 542 -15.37 -10.63 -20.28
CA ILE A 542 -14.65 -11.81 -20.81
C ILE A 542 -15.42 -12.42 -21.99
N ARG A 543 -16.75 -12.55 -21.86
CA ARG A 543 -17.62 -13.18 -22.87
C ARG A 543 -17.82 -12.29 -24.11
N LYS A 544 -18.25 -11.04 -23.91
CA LYS A 544 -18.62 -10.10 -24.98
C LYS A 544 -17.46 -9.66 -25.85
N THR A 545 -16.27 -9.54 -25.25
CA THR A 545 -15.04 -9.23 -26.01
C THR A 545 -14.58 -10.38 -26.90
N GLY A 546 -15.11 -11.59 -26.72
CA GLY A 546 -14.66 -12.80 -27.40
C GLY A 546 -13.37 -13.40 -26.80
N TYR A 547 -12.92 -12.91 -25.64
CA TYR A 547 -11.68 -13.35 -25.00
C TYR A 547 -11.76 -14.83 -24.58
N GLU A 548 -12.89 -15.24 -24.01
CA GLU A 548 -13.17 -16.63 -23.67
C GLU A 548 -13.09 -17.58 -24.88
N ALA A 549 -13.72 -17.18 -25.99
CA ALA A 549 -13.69 -17.97 -27.22
C ALA A 549 -12.27 -18.10 -27.79
N MET A 550 -11.48 -17.03 -27.72
CA MET A 550 -10.08 -17.02 -28.14
C MET A 550 -9.24 -18.00 -27.29
N LEU A 551 -9.41 -17.99 -25.97
CA LEU A 551 -8.68 -18.90 -25.09
C LEU A 551 -9.09 -20.36 -25.28
N LYS A 552 -10.39 -20.66 -25.43
CA LYS A 552 -10.88 -22.02 -25.72
C LYS A 552 -10.27 -22.58 -27.01
N ALA A 553 -9.95 -21.75 -27.99
CA ALA A 553 -9.29 -22.17 -29.24
C ALA A 553 -7.80 -22.52 -29.04
N GLN A 554 -7.14 -22.12 -27.93
CA GLN A 554 -5.73 -22.35 -27.63
C GLN A 554 -5.45 -23.71 -26.92
N LYS A 555 -6.49 -24.54 -26.75
CA LYS A 555 -6.38 -25.88 -26.11
C LYS A 555 -5.77 -25.78 -24.69
N GLU A 556 -4.81 -26.66 -24.37
CA GLU A 556 -4.22 -26.83 -23.03
C GLU A 556 -3.63 -25.53 -22.43
N GLU A 557 -2.96 -24.71 -23.24
CA GLU A 557 -2.46 -23.39 -22.78
C GLU A 557 -3.62 -22.42 -22.46
N GLY A 558 -4.71 -22.51 -23.23
CA GLY A 558 -5.92 -21.72 -23.01
C GLY A 558 -6.68 -22.10 -21.75
N GLU A 559 -6.69 -23.39 -21.36
CA GLU A 559 -7.36 -23.86 -20.14
C GLU A 559 -6.77 -23.21 -18.88
N THR A 560 -5.45 -23.19 -18.73
CA THR A 560 -4.78 -22.51 -17.62
C THR A 560 -5.12 -21.02 -17.55
N ARG A 561 -5.20 -20.35 -18.72
CA ARG A 561 -5.58 -18.93 -18.77
C ARG A 561 -7.05 -18.71 -18.44
N LEU A 562 -7.95 -19.63 -18.80
CA LEU A 562 -9.35 -19.60 -18.40
C LEU A 562 -9.53 -19.78 -16.90
N GLU A 563 -8.77 -20.69 -16.28
CA GLU A 563 -8.73 -20.82 -14.83
C GLU A 563 -8.29 -19.51 -14.15
N ASN A 564 -7.26 -18.83 -14.70
CA ASN A 564 -6.84 -17.52 -14.22
C ASN A 564 -7.96 -16.47 -14.30
N LEU A 565 -8.75 -16.47 -15.37
CA LEU A 565 -9.91 -15.58 -15.49
C LEU A 565 -11.03 -15.95 -14.51
N GLY A 566 -11.23 -17.25 -14.21
CA GLY A 566 -12.14 -17.68 -13.16
C GLY A 566 -11.70 -17.19 -11.76
N GLN A 567 -10.39 -17.26 -11.47
CA GLN A 567 -9.82 -16.68 -10.26
C GLN A 567 -9.96 -15.15 -10.21
N LEU A 568 -9.87 -14.46 -11.36
CA LEU A 568 -10.10 -13.03 -11.46
C LEU A 568 -11.53 -12.69 -11.04
N ILE A 569 -12.55 -13.38 -11.59
CA ILE A 569 -13.96 -13.17 -11.22
C ILE A 569 -14.18 -13.41 -9.72
N SER A 570 -13.62 -14.50 -9.15
CA SER A 570 -13.71 -14.79 -7.73
C SER A 570 -13.09 -13.66 -6.87
N SER A 571 -11.96 -13.11 -7.31
CA SER A 571 -11.33 -11.98 -6.64
C SER A 571 -12.17 -10.70 -6.74
N VAL A 572 -12.82 -10.45 -7.89
CA VAL A 572 -13.75 -9.32 -8.10
C VAL A 572 -14.94 -9.43 -7.14
N LYS A 573 -15.50 -10.64 -7.03
CA LYS A 573 -16.63 -10.94 -6.13
C LYS A 573 -16.25 -10.68 -4.66
N THR A 574 -15.12 -11.22 -4.21
CA THR A 574 -14.62 -10.98 -2.85
C THR A 574 -14.43 -9.48 -2.57
N TYR A 575 -13.91 -8.75 -3.56
CA TYR A 575 -13.78 -7.29 -3.46
C TYR A 575 -15.13 -6.60 -3.31
N ALA A 576 -16.13 -6.99 -4.12
CA ALA A 576 -17.48 -6.45 -4.06
C ALA A 576 -18.14 -6.72 -2.70
N GLU A 577 -18.01 -7.93 -2.16
CA GLU A 577 -18.51 -8.30 -0.84
C GLU A 577 -17.86 -7.48 0.30
N GLN A 578 -16.57 -7.17 0.18
CA GLN A 578 -15.82 -6.40 1.20
C GLN A 578 -16.09 -4.90 1.17
N ASN A 579 -16.49 -4.34 0.03
CA ASN A 579 -16.64 -2.89 -0.16
C ASN A 579 -18.10 -2.45 -0.38
N GLY A 580 -19.06 -3.38 -0.51
CA GLY A 580 -20.50 -3.09 -0.62
C GLY A 580 -20.80 -2.08 -1.75
N GLU A 581 -21.52 -1.01 -1.42
CA GLU A 581 -21.92 0.04 -2.39
C GLU A 581 -20.72 0.83 -2.98
N ASP A 582 -19.56 0.83 -2.32
CA ASP A 582 -18.32 1.45 -2.83
C ASP A 582 -17.62 0.58 -3.89
N ALA A 583 -18.07 -0.66 -4.10
CA ALA A 583 -17.51 -1.58 -5.08
C ALA A 583 -18.01 -1.27 -6.48
N THR A 584 -17.29 -0.43 -7.19
CA THR A 584 -17.56 -0.04 -8.57
C THR A 584 -16.45 -0.53 -9.52
N PRO A 585 -16.69 -0.60 -10.85
CA PRO A 585 -15.61 -0.85 -11.80
C PRO A 585 -14.44 0.12 -11.64
N VAL A 586 -14.73 1.38 -11.27
CA VAL A 586 -13.71 2.41 -10.97
C VAL A 586 -12.86 2.00 -9.79
N SER A 587 -13.46 1.71 -8.63
CA SER A 587 -12.73 1.37 -7.41
C SER A 587 -11.94 0.07 -7.54
N TYR A 588 -12.48 -0.93 -8.25
CA TYR A 588 -11.81 -2.20 -8.51
C TYR A 588 -10.55 -2.05 -9.37
N THR A 589 -10.62 -1.33 -10.49
CA THR A 589 -9.47 -1.13 -11.38
C THR A 589 -8.31 -0.41 -10.68
N HIS A 590 -8.59 0.34 -9.61
CA HIS A 590 -7.59 1.07 -8.82
C HIS A 590 -6.93 0.21 -7.74
N LEU A 591 -7.70 -0.64 -7.04
CA LEU A 591 -7.11 -1.55 -6.05
C LEU A 591 -6.07 -2.47 -6.70
N ARG A 592 -6.31 -2.86 -7.95
CA ARG A 592 -5.45 -3.77 -8.72
C ARG A 592 -4.13 -3.16 -9.13
N ALA A 593 -4.10 -1.86 -9.41
CA ALA A 593 -2.84 -1.17 -9.62
C ALA A 593 -1.92 -1.26 -8.40
N HIS A 594 -2.46 -1.31 -7.17
CA HIS A 594 -1.69 -1.45 -5.93
C HIS A 594 -1.06 -2.83 -5.72
N GLU A 595 -1.67 -3.91 -6.22
CA GLU A 595 -1.15 -5.26 -6.04
C GLU A 595 0.02 -5.58 -6.99
N THR A 596 0.22 -4.78 -8.04
CA THR A 596 1.30 -4.98 -9.03
C THR A 596 2.64 -4.35 -8.63
N VAL A 597 2.73 -3.56 -7.55
CA VAL A 597 3.93 -2.78 -7.18
C VAL A 597 4.66 -3.28 -5.93
N LEU A 598 4.09 -4.20 -5.19
CA LEU A 598 4.76 -4.85 -4.04
C LEU A 598 5.42 -6.15 -4.47
#